data_7bba0eaa91f47a61a5c5c54414a03a5d
#
_entry.id   7bba0eaa91f47a61a5c5c54414a03a5d
#
_cell.length_a   1.000
_cell.length_b   1.000
_cell.length_c   1.000
_cell.angle_alpha   90.00
_cell.angle_beta   90.00
_cell.angle_gamma   90.00
#
_symmetry.space_group_name_H-M   'P 1'
#
loop_
_entity.id
_entity.type
_entity.pdbx_description
1 polymer ?
#
loop_
_entity_poly.entity_id
_entity_poly.type
_entity_poly.pdbx_seq_one_letter_code
_entity_poly.pdbx_strand_id
1 'polypeptide(L)'
;GFDYRAYLKTQGIYRILKINQIKSSQHFSSLNPWDWLSVWRRKALVYIKENFPSPMNHYMTGLLFGDLDTDFAEMNELYSSLGIIHLFALSGMQVGYFMDGFRRILLKSGLKRETVDWIQLPFSFIYAGLTGFSVSVVRSLVQKLLSQFGVTKLDNFALTIMLLAIFMPNFLLTTGGVLSCAYAFVISVMDFEHLPPVRKVLAESLTISLGMLPILIFYFSEFQPWSILLTFLFSVVFDLFMLPALTFIFALSPLLKITQVNVLFELLEGLIRWTASISSRPVVFGQPSIWMMLGLLITLGLLYDFRSQKKVL
;
A
#
# COMPACT_ATOMS: atom_id res chain seq x y z
N GLY A 1 11.24 19.92 16.93
CA GLY A 1 11.29 18.49 17.22
C GLY A 1 9.97 17.83 16.91
N PHE A 2 9.95 16.53 16.66
CA PHE A 2 8.74 15.76 16.37
C PHE A 2 7.81 15.72 17.59
N ASP A 3 6.56 16.19 17.42
CA ASP A 3 5.55 16.15 18.47
C ASP A 3 4.77 14.84 18.41
N TYR A 4 5.24 13.84 19.17
CA TYR A 4 4.64 12.51 19.25
C TYR A 4 3.18 12.56 19.74
N ARG A 5 2.83 13.49 20.61
CA ARG A 5 1.46 13.65 21.13
C ARG A 5 0.52 14.17 20.05
N ALA A 6 0.94 15.14 19.26
CA ALA A 6 0.18 15.64 18.13
C ALA A 6 0.01 14.53 17.08
N TYR A 7 1.06 13.77 16.79
CA TYR A 7 0.99 12.61 15.87
C TYR A 7 -0.02 11.57 16.33
N LEU A 8 -0.01 11.17 17.61
CA LEU A 8 -0.98 10.19 18.12
C LEU A 8 -2.42 10.68 18.01
N LYS A 9 -2.66 11.99 18.23
CA LYS A 9 -4.00 12.58 18.04
C LYS A 9 -4.49 12.47 16.60
N THR A 10 -3.62 12.62 15.60
CA THR A 10 -4.00 12.43 14.18
C THR A 10 -4.41 10.99 13.87
N GLN A 11 -3.89 10.04 14.66
CA GLN A 11 -4.26 8.61 14.58
C GLN A 11 -5.51 8.28 15.44
N GLY A 12 -6.15 9.28 16.04
CA GLY A 12 -7.30 9.06 16.94
C GLY A 12 -6.91 8.50 18.32
N ILE A 13 -5.63 8.50 18.66
CA ILE A 13 -5.11 7.99 19.93
C ILE A 13 -4.97 9.16 20.91
N TYR A 14 -5.82 9.21 21.89
CA TYR A 14 -5.84 10.29 22.89
C TYR A 14 -5.17 9.92 24.20
N ARG A 15 -5.00 8.62 24.49
CA ARG A 15 -4.40 8.11 25.73
C ARG A 15 -3.59 6.86 25.46
N ILE A 16 -2.46 6.72 26.15
CA ILE A 16 -1.62 5.53 26.16
C ILE A 16 -1.74 4.90 27.55
N LEU A 17 -2.10 3.63 27.60
CA LEU A 17 -2.16 2.85 28.83
C LEU A 17 -0.94 1.91 28.88
N LYS A 18 -0.18 1.99 29.95
CA LYS A 18 0.89 1.03 30.23
C LYS A 18 0.34 -0.09 31.10
N ILE A 19 0.22 -1.27 30.54
CA ILE A 19 -0.24 -2.45 31.28
C ILE A 19 0.98 -3.03 32.03
N ASN A 20 0.98 -2.96 33.35
CA ASN A 20 2.04 -3.53 34.18
C ASN A 20 1.78 -4.99 34.52
N GLN A 21 0.52 -5.39 34.69
CA GLN A 21 0.15 -6.77 35.05
C GLN A 21 -1.29 -7.07 34.61
N ILE A 22 -1.51 -8.24 34.03
CA ILE A 22 -2.84 -8.77 33.73
C ILE A 22 -3.22 -9.72 34.88
N LYS A 23 -4.20 -9.30 35.70
CA LYS A 23 -4.67 -10.11 36.85
C LYS A 23 -5.74 -11.12 36.46
N SER A 24 -6.55 -10.82 35.48
CA SER A 24 -7.60 -11.72 34.97
C SER A 24 -7.90 -11.39 33.53
N SER A 25 -8.30 -12.38 32.74
CA SER A 25 -8.84 -12.20 31.40
C SER A 25 -10.18 -12.93 31.30
N GLN A 26 -11.18 -12.25 30.73
CA GLN A 26 -12.48 -12.87 30.46
C GLN A 26 -12.71 -12.84 28.94
N HIS A 27 -13.30 -13.93 28.43
CA HIS A 27 -13.71 -13.97 27.03
C HIS A 27 -14.93 -13.09 26.83
N PHE A 28 -14.77 -12.06 26.03
CA PHE A 28 -15.87 -11.17 25.65
C PHE A 28 -16.40 -11.57 24.27
N SER A 29 -17.68 -11.93 24.19
CA SER A 29 -18.35 -12.16 22.91
C SER A 29 -19.02 -10.87 22.47
N SER A 30 -18.57 -10.32 21.35
CA SER A 30 -19.19 -9.15 20.73
C SER A 30 -20.01 -9.57 19.52
N LEU A 31 -21.19 -8.95 19.33
CA LEU A 31 -21.98 -9.06 18.11
C LEU A 31 -21.57 -8.03 17.05
N ASN A 32 -20.60 -7.17 17.37
CA ASN A 32 -20.13 -6.14 16.47
C ASN A 32 -19.25 -6.76 15.35
N PRO A 33 -19.61 -6.58 14.07
CA PRO A 33 -18.81 -7.10 12.94
C PRO A 33 -17.37 -6.60 12.92
N TRP A 34 -17.09 -5.39 13.43
CA TRP A 34 -15.75 -4.81 13.52
C TRP A 34 -14.85 -5.62 14.47
N ASP A 35 -15.40 -6.04 15.59
CA ASP A 35 -14.67 -6.85 16.57
C ASP A 35 -14.34 -8.23 15.97
N TRP A 36 -15.27 -8.82 15.21
CA TRP A 36 -15.03 -10.08 14.51
C TRP A 36 -13.90 -9.98 13.49
N LEU A 37 -13.89 -8.94 12.66
CA LEU A 37 -12.83 -8.71 11.68
C LEU A 37 -11.48 -8.50 12.38
N SER A 38 -11.45 -7.75 13.48
CA SER A 38 -10.24 -7.54 14.29
C SER A 38 -9.72 -8.85 14.90
N VAL A 39 -10.62 -9.69 15.42
CA VAL A 39 -10.29 -11.01 15.96
C VAL A 39 -9.76 -11.94 14.84
N TRP A 40 -10.42 -11.96 13.68
CA TRP A 40 -9.97 -12.80 12.56
C TRP A 40 -8.61 -12.34 12.03
N ARG A 41 -8.41 -11.03 11.89
CA ARG A 41 -7.09 -10.47 11.54
C ARG A 41 -6.05 -10.94 12.55
N ARG A 42 -6.31 -10.78 13.86
CA ARG A 42 -5.35 -11.19 14.89
C ARG A 42 -5.07 -12.70 14.87
N LYS A 43 -6.09 -13.53 14.71
CA LYS A 43 -5.91 -14.98 14.57
C LYS A 43 -5.05 -15.34 13.36
N ALA A 44 -5.25 -14.70 12.22
CA ALA A 44 -4.45 -14.93 11.03
C ALA A 44 -2.98 -14.51 11.23
N LEU A 45 -2.73 -13.36 11.86
CA LEU A 45 -1.37 -12.90 12.17
C LEU A 45 -0.64 -13.84 13.14
N VAL A 46 -1.31 -14.28 14.20
CA VAL A 46 -0.74 -15.25 15.15
C VAL A 46 -0.47 -16.58 14.45
N TYR A 47 -1.43 -17.08 13.66
CA TYR A 47 -1.26 -18.31 12.89
C TYR A 47 -0.03 -18.27 11.97
N ILE A 48 0.18 -17.14 11.27
CA ILE A 48 1.34 -16.97 10.39
C ILE A 48 2.64 -17.02 11.21
N LYS A 49 2.72 -16.28 12.32
CA LYS A 49 3.91 -16.24 13.17
C LYS A 49 4.29 -17.60 13.75
N GLU A 50 3.29 -18.40 14.13
CA GLU A 50 3.52 -19.71 14.74
C GLU A 50 3.84 -20.82 13.72
N ASN A 51 3.38 -20.69 12.47
CA ASN A 51 3.47 -21.78 11.50
C ASN A 51 4.47 -21.54 10.36
N PHE A 52 4.98 -20.33 10.20
CA PHE A 52 5.94 -20.02 9.15
C PHE A 52 7.24 -19.45 9.70
N PRO A 53 8.39 -19.84 9.12
CA PRO A 53 9.70 -19.35 9.56
C PRO A 53 9.91 -17.88 9.16
N SER A 54 10.82 -17.19 9.87
CA SER A 54 11.37 -15.90 9.45
C SER A 54 12.39 -16.15 8.33
N PRO A 55 12.48 -15.25 7.29
CA PRO A 55 11.75 -14.00 7.12
C PRO A 55 10.35 -14.15 6.47
N MET A 56 9.98 -15.32 5.98
CA MET A 56 8.74 -15.55 5.23
C MET A 56 7.48 -15.06 5.98
N ASN A 57 7.39 -15.24 7.31
CA ASN A 57 6.25 -14.81 8.11
C ASN A 57 6.09 -13.28 8.08
N HIS A 58 7.20 -12.50 8.10
CA HIS A 58 7.16 -11.04 8.02
C HIS A 58 6.63 -10.55 6.67
N TYR A 59 7.04 -11.21 5.58
CA TYR A 59 6.52 -10.91 4.25
C TYR A 59 5.02 -11.26 4.14
N MET A 60 4.59 -12.36 4.74
CA MET A 60 3.17 -12.73 4.77
C MET A 60 2.34 -11.71 5.55
N THR A 61 2.75 -11.36 6.77
CA THR A 61 2.00 -10.39 7.58
C THR A 61 1.98 -9.01 6.93
N GLY A 62 3.12 -8.55 6.37
CA GLY A 62 3.22 -7.26 5.69
C GLY A 62 2.39 -7.20 4.41
N LEU A 63 2.59 -8.13 3.48
CA LEU A 63 1.98 -8.07 2.15
C LEU A 63 0.52 -8.52 2.10
N LEU A 64 0.08 -9.44 2.97
CA LEU A 64 -1.31 -9.90 2.97
C LEU A 64 -2.22 -9.10 3.92
N PHE A 65 -1.68 -8.66 5.06
CA PHE A 65 -2.47 -8.05 6.13
C PHE A 65 -2.05 -6.61 6.47
N GLY A 66 -0.95 -6.10 5.90
CA GLY A 66 -0.43 -4.77 6.19
C GLY A 66 0.08 -4.61 7.62
N ASP A 67 0.57 -5.69 8.23
CA ASP A 67 1.09 -5.72 9.58
C ASP A 67 2.60 -5.93 9.53
N LEU A 68 3.36 -4.87 9.76
CA LEU A 68 4.82 -4.94 9.85
C LEU A 68 5.21 -5.11 11.31
N ASP A 69 5.85 -6.22 11.61
CA ASP A 69 6.31 -6.54 12.96
C ASP A 69 7.52 -5.70 13.39
N THR A 70 7.67 -5.50 14.70
CA THR A 70 8.86 -4.89 15.29
C THR A 70 10.13 -5.68 15.02
N ASP A 71 10.02 -7.00 14.88
CA ASP A 71 11.16 -7.88 14.56
C ASP A 71 11.68 -7.67 13.12
N PHE A 72 10.89 -7.02 12.27
CA PHE A 72 11.26 -6.64 10.91
C PHE A 72 11.85 -5.21 10.81
N ALA A 73 12.12 -4.56 11.94
CA ALA A 73 12.54 -3.16 11.97
C ALA A 73 13.82 -2.90 11.17
N GLU A 74 14.84 -3.76 11.26
CA GLU A 74 16.08 -3.63 10.51
C GLU A 74 15.85 -3.64 8.99
N MET A 75 15.06 -4.61 8.50
CA MET A 75 14.72 -4.67 7.07
C MET A 75 13.87 -3.48 6.64
N ASN A 76 12.97 -3.03 7.51
CA ASN A 76 12.14 -1.85 7.26
C ASN A 76 12.99 -0.58 7.10
N GLU A 77 14.05 -0.42 7.90
CA GLU A 77 15.03 0.66 7.74
C GLU A 77 15.80 0.55 6.42
N LEU A 78 16.21 -0.66 6.02
CA LEU A 78 16.88 -0.88 4.73
C LEU A 78 15.95 -0.55 3.55
N TYR A 79 14.70 -1.00 3.58
CA TYR A 79 13.71 -0.63 2.55
C TYR A 79 13.47 0.88 2.50
N SER A 80 13.45 1.53 3.66
CA SER A 80 13.30 2.98 3.76
C SER A 80 14.52 3.71 3.18
N SER A 81 15.74 3.30 3.54
CA SER A 81 16.97 3.90 3.04
C SER A 81 17.16 3.74 1.52
N LEU A 82 16.65 2.66 0.96
CA LEU A 82 16.60 2.43 -0.49
C LEU A 82 15.45 3.17 -1.19
N GLY A 83 14.55 3.81 -0.42
CA GLY A 83 13.39 4.53 -0.95
C GLY A 83 12.28 3.63 -1.50
N ILE A 84 12.29 2.34 -1.16
CA ILE A 84 11.34 1.33 -1.67
C ILE A 84 10.38 0.77 -0.61
N ILE A 85 10.34 1.38 0.57
CA ILE A 85 9.44 0.98 1.67
C ILE A 85 7.95 0.95 1.25
N HIS A 86 7.57 1.80 0.29
CA HIS A 86 6.21 1.86 -0.22
C HIS A 86 5.75 0.57 -0.92
N LEU A 87 6.68 -0.29 -1.36
CA LEU A 87 6.36 -1.61 -1.91
C LEU A 87 5.84 -2.59 -0.84
N PHE A 88 6.23 -2.36 0.43
CA PHE A 88 5.75 -3.13 1.58
C PHE A 88 4.45 -2.60 2.17
N ALA A 89 4.17 -1.31 1.97
CA ALA A 89 2.88 -0.76 2.37
C ALA A 89 1.79 -1.34 1.46
N LEU A 90 0.66 -1.74 2.04
CA LEU A 90 -0.49 -2.20 1.27
C LEU A 90 -0.85 -1.16 0.20
N SER A 91 -0.62 -1.54 -1.05
CA SER A 91 -0.73 -0.66 -2.21
C SER A 91 -2.05 -0.88 -2.98
N GLY A 92 -2.37 0.06 -3.86
CA GLY A 92 -3.49 -0.10 -4.79
C GLY A 92 -3.36 -1.30 -5.72
N MET A 93 -2.13 -1.74 -6.03
CA MET A 93 -1.88 -2.93 -6.86
C MET A 93 -2.27 -4.21 -6.13
N GLN A 94 -1.95 -4.34 -4.85
CA GLN A 94 -2.34 -5.49 -4.02
C GLN A 94 -3.87 -5.57 -3.89
N VAL A 95 -4.53 -4.43 -3.63
CA VAL A 95 -6.00 -4.34 -3.66
C VAL A 95 -6.54 -4.81 -5.02
N GLY A 96 -5.95 -4.34 -6.11
CA GLY A 96 -6.30 -4.78 -7.47
C GLY A 96 -6.15 -6.28 -7.63
N TYR A 97 -5.02 -6.84 -7.21
CA TYR A 97 -4.75 -8.28 -7.29
C TYR A 97 -5.85 -9.11 -6.60
N PHE A 98 -6.18 -8.80 -5.34
CA PHE A 98 -7.20 -9.55 -4.59
C PHE A 98 -8.61 -9.34 -5.16
N MET A 99 -8.99 -8.11 -5.48
CA MET A 99 -10.31 -7.79 -6.01
C MET A 99 -10.53 -8.38 -7.40
N ASP A 100 -9.55 -8.27 -8.30
CA ASP A 100 -9.65 -8.82 -9.65
C ASP A 100 -9.51 -10.35 -9.66
N GLY A 101 -8.67 -10.90 -8.77
CA GLY A 101 -8.57 -12.34 -8.55
C GLY A 101 -9.90 -12.93 -8.12
N PHE A 102 -10.51 -12.36 -7.08
CA PHE A 102 -11.82 -12.76 -6.58
C PHE A 102 -12.91 -12.65 -7.66
N ARG A 103 -12.95 -11.51 -8.37
CA ARG A 103 -13.87 -11.29 -9.50
C ARG A 103 -13.72 -12.36 -10.58
N ARG A 104 -12.48 -12.69 -10.99
CA ARG A 104 -12.21 -13.72 -12.00
C ARG A 104 -12.70 -15.10 -11.57
N ILE A 105 -12.51 -15.46 -10.30
CA ILE A 105 -12.98 -16.74 -9.74
C ILE A 105 -14.51 -16.81 -9.84
N LEU A 106 -15.22 -15.77 -9.39
CA LEU A 106 -16.68 -15.74 -9.44
C LEU A 106 -17.24 -15.77 -10.88
N LEU A 107 -16.63 -15.04 -11.82
CA LEU A 107 -17.04 -15.08 -13.21
C LEU A 107 -16.78 -16.45 -13.85
N LYS A 108 -15.65 -17.11 -13.53
CA LYS A 108 -15.35 -18.46 -13.99
C LYS A 108 -16.28 -19.53 -13.42
N SER A 109 -16.88 -19.30 -12.25
CA SER A 109 -17.90 -20.17 -11.67
C SER A 109 -19.28 -20.00 -12.31
N GLY A 110 -19.40 -19.14 -13.34
CA GLY A 110 -20.65 -18.97 -14.12
C GLY A 110 -21.59 -17.89 -13.58
N LEU A 111 -21.17 -17.10 -12.58
CA LEU A 111 -21.98 -16.01 -12.05
C LEU A 111 -22.08 -14.85 -13.05
N LYS A 112 -23.24 -14.19 -13.10
CA LYS A 112 -23.45 -12.99 -13.90
C LYS A 112 -22.64 -11.81 -13.33
N ARG A 113 -22.22 -10.88 -14.19
CA ARG A 113 -21.43 -9.70 -13.81
C ARG A 113 -22.10 -8.88 -12.70
N GLU A 114 -23.40 -8.63 -12.84
CA GLU A 114 -24.18 -7.89 -11.84
C GLU A 114 -24.15 -8.55 -10.44
N THR A 115 -24.31 -9.89 -10.40
CA THR A 115 -24.23 -10.66 -9.16
C THR A 115 -22.83 -10.58 -8.55
N VAL A 116 -21.80 -10.65 -9.39
CA VAL A 116 -20.40 -10.53 -8.95
C VAL A 116 -20.13 -9.15 -8.35
N ASP A 117 -20.64 -8.08 -8.95
CA ASP A 117 -20.49 -6.72 -8.46
C ASP A 117 -21.11 -6.56 -7.04
N TRP A 118 -22.29 -7.14 -6.82
CA TRP A 118 -22.92 -7.17 -5.50
C TRP A 118 -22.12 -7.98 -4.45
N ILE A 119 -21.54 -9.12 -4.85
CA ILE A 119 -20.72 -9.95 -3.95
C ILE A 119 -19.37 -9.26 -3.63
N GLN A 120 -18.84 -8.45 -4.54
CA GLN A 120 -17.60 -7.73 -4.32
C GLN A 120 -17.71 -6.68 -3.19
N LEU A 121 -18.89 -6.10 -2.95
CA LEU A 121 -19.07 -5.11 -1.88
C LEU A 121 -18.76 -5.67 -0.49
N PRO A 122 -19.43 -6.73 0.01
CA PRO A 122 -19.09 -7.31 1.31
C PRO A 122 -17.66 -7.87 1.33
N PHE A 123 -17.16 -8.44 0.24
CA PHE A 123 -15.78 -8.90 0.16
C PHE A 123 -14.77 -7.74 0.34
N SER A 124 -15.03 -6.58 -0.27
CA SER A 124 -14.20 -5.37 -0.10
C SER A 124 -14.16 -4.92 1.35
N PHE A 125 -15.31 -4.97 2.03
CA PHE A 125 -15.41 -4.60 3.44
C PHE A 125 -14.63 -5.59 4.34
N ILE A 126 -14.77 -6.89 4.10
CA ILE A 126 -14.02 -7.92 4.83
C ILE A 126 -12.51 -7.73 4.59
N TYR A 127 -12.08 -7.52 3.36
CA TYR A 127 -10.68 -7.29 3.02
C TYR A 127 -10.13 -6.03 3.70
N ALA A 128 -10.89 -4.92 3.69
CA ALA A 128 -10.51 -3.70 4.41
C ALA A 128 -10.33 -3.97 5.92
N GLY A 129 -11.22 -4.74 6.53
CA GLY A 129 -11.14 -5.13 7.94
C GLY A 129 -9.92 -6.01 8.25
N LEU A 130 -9.64 -7.00 7.41
CA LEU A 130 -8.47 -7.87 7.55
C LEU A 130 -7.15 -7.09 7.41
N THR A 131 -7.14 -5.99 6.66
CA THR A 131 -5.98 -5.09 6.51
C THR A 131 -5.98 -3.91 7.48
N GLY A 132 -6.88 -3.92 8.46
CA GLY A 132 -6.95 -2.90 9.53
C GLY A 132 -7.47 -1.54 9.06
N PHE A 133 -8.28 -1.49 8.00
CA PHE A 133 -8.84 -0.26 7.42
C PHE A 133 -7.80 0.81 7.11
N SER A 134 -6.61 0.40 6.64
CA SER A 134 -5.59 1.37 6.25
C SER A 134 -6.13 2.31 5.16
N VAL A 135 -5.75 3.58 5.23
CA VAL A 135 -6.22 4.62 4.29
C VAL A 135 -5.96 4.24 2.84
N SER A 136 -4.78 3.67 2.55
CA SER A 136 -4.39 3.24 1.21
C SER A 136 -5.31 2.15 0.66
N VAL A 137 -5.68 1.17 1.50
CA VAL A 137 -6.59 0.08 1.11
C VAL A 137 -8.00 0.61 0.89
N VAL A 138 -8.54 1.36 1.86
CA VAL A 138 -9.90 1.92 1.77
C VAL A 138 -10.01 2.81 0.53
N ARG A 139 -9.04 3.71 0.30
CA ARG A 139 -9.01 4.53 -0.91
C ARG A 139 -9.06 3.68 -2.19
N SER A 140 -8.20 2.68 -2.27
CA SER A 140 -8.09 1.84 -3.47
C SER A 140 -9.34 0.99 -3.71
N LEU A 141 -9.98 0.50 -2.63
CA LEU A 141 -11.25 -0.22 -2.72
C LEU A 141 -12.37 0.70 -3.22
N VAL A 142 -12.49 1.91 -2.67
CA VAL A 142 -13.48 2.90 -3.11
C VAL A 142 -13.28 3.25 -4.58
N GLN A 143 -12.03 3.54 -4.99
CA GLN A 143 -11.72 3.79 -6.41
C GLN A 143 -12.07 2.61 -7.31
N LYS A 144 -11.78 1.39 -6.86
CA LYS A 144 -12.09 0.17 -7.61
C LYS A 144 -13.59 -0.04 -7.76
N LEU A 145 -14.36 0.18 -6.71
CA LEU A 145 -15.83 0.10 -6.75
C LEU A 145 -16.42 1.18 -7.65
N LEU A 146 -15.97 2.42 -7.53
CA LEU A 146 -16.44 3.53 -8.38
C LEU A 146 -16.09 3.33 -9.85
N SER A 147 -14.96 2.68 -10.16
CA SER A 147 -14.57 2.40 -11.54
C SER A 147 -15.56 1.51 -12.29
N GLN A 148 -16.38 0.74 -11.58
CA GLN A 148 -17.42 -0.13 -12.18
C GLN A 148 -18.59 0.67 -12.76
N PHE A 149 -18.75 1.92 -12.33
CA PHE A 149 -19.80 2.83 -12.83
C PHE A 149 -19.39 3.63 -14.07
N GLY A 150 -18.24 3.33 -14.68
CA GLY A 150 -17.79 3.98 -15.92
C GLY A 150 -17.36 5.44 -15.76
N VAL A 151 -17.04 5.85 -14.54
CA VAL A 151 -16.56 7.21 -14.22
C VAL A 151 -15.14 7.41 -14.75
N THR A 152 -14.80 8.60 -15.22
CA THR A 152 -13.43 8.91 -15.69
C THR A 152 -12.41 8.74 -14.56
N LYS A 153 -11.13 8.52 -14.89
CA LYS A 153 -10.07 8.31 -13.87
C LYS A 153 -9.99 9.47 -12.88
N LEU A 154 -10.09 10.70 -13.37
CA LEU A 154 -10.00 11.92 -12.54
C LEU A 154 -11.24 12.12 -11.67
N ASP A 155 -12.44 11.95 -12.26
CA ASP A 155 -13.69 12.05 -11.50
C ASP A 155 -13.80 10.96 -10.42
N ASN A 156 -13.36 9.74 -10.75
CA ASN A 156 -13.27 8.65 -9.77
C ASN A 156 -12.34 9.02 -8.61
N PHE A 157 -11.17 9.60 -8.91
CA PHE A 157 -10.27 10.09 -7.87
C PHE A 157 -10.94 11.17 -7.02
N ALA A 158 -11.56 12.18 -7.64
CA ALA A 158 -12.23 13.28 -6.93
C ALA A 158 -13.35 12.76 -6.01
N LEU A 159 -14.23 11.90 -6.53
CA LEU A 159 -15.30 11.27 -5.75
C LEU A 159 -14.74 10.45 -4.59
N THR A 160 -13.66 9.70 -4.81
CA THR A 160 -12.99 8.92 -3.76
C THR A 160 -12.51 9.82 -2.63
N ILE A 161 -11.84 10.94 -2.96
CA ILE A 161 -11.34 11.89 -1.94
C ILE A 161 -12.50 12.51 -1.16
N MET A 162 -13.59 12.88 -1.84
CA MET A 162 -14.79 13.42 -1.18
C MET A 162 -15.40 12.41 -0.20
N LEU A 163 -15.55 11.15 -0.61
CA LEU A 163 -16.06 10.09 0.26
C LEU A 163 -15.12 9.86 1.46
N LEU A 164 -13.82 9.79 1.24
CA LEU A 164 -12.86 9.63 2.33
C LEU A 164 -12.88 10.83 3.29
N ALA A 165 -13.04 12.05 2.79
CA ALA A 165 -13.15 13.24 3.64
C ALA A 165 -14.39 13.19 4.56
N ILE A 166 -15.48 12.55 4.13
CA ILE A 166 -16.69 12.35 4.94
C ILE A 166 -16.49 11.24 5.97
N PHE A 167 -15.99 10.07 5.54
CA PHE A 167 -15.92 8.87 6.40
C PHE A 167 -14.64 8.76 7.22
N MET A 168 -13.55 9.35 6.76
CA MET A 168 -12.24 9.33 7.41
C MET A 168 -11.60 10.74 7.41
N PRO A 169 -12.20 11.75 8.09
CA PRO A 169 -11.83 13.16 7.93
C PRO A 169 -10.35 13.45 8.25
N ASN A 170 -9.74 12.64 9.11
CA ASN A 170 -8.34 12.82 9.51
C ASN A 170 -7.32 12.19 8.53
N PHE A 171 -7.76 11.58 7.43
CA PHE A 171 -6.86 10.83 6.55
C PHE A 171 -5.77 11.70 5.91
N LEU A 172 -6.09 12.95 5.56
CA LEU A 172 -5.13 13.91 5.00
C LEU A 172 -4.17 14.50 6.03
N LEU A 173 -4.42 14.27 7.33
CA LEU A 173 -3.50 14.67 8.39
C LEU A 173 -2.39 13.63 8.62
N THR A 174 -2.53 12.45 8.03
CA THR A 174 -1.51 11.40 8.12
C THR A 174 -0.60 11.41 6.91
N THR A 175 0.71 11.21 7.09
CA THR A 175 1.68 11.12 6.00
C THR A 175 1.28 10.02 5.00
N GLY A 176 0.85 8.85 5.50
CA GLY A 176 0.40 7.76 4.64
C GLY A 176 -0.82 8.12 3.80
N GLY A 177 -1.77 8.88 4.36
CA GLY A 177 -2.95 9.37 3.64
C GLY A 177 -2.58 10.35 2.53
N VAL A 178 -1.74 11.35 2.84
CA VAL A 178 -1.27 12.33 1.84
C VAL A 178 -0.51 11.63 0.72
N LEU A 179 0.46 10.78 1.05
CA LEU A 179 1.24 10.04 0.05
C LEU A 179 0.33 9.16 -0.81
N SER A 180 -0.58 8.40 -0.21
CA SER A 180 -1.51 7.54 -0.93
C SER A 180 -2.39 8.33 -1.90
N CYS A 181 -2.91 9.49 -1.49
CA CYS A 181 -3.71 10.36 -2.35
C CYS A 181 -2.88 10.99 -3.47
N ALA A 182 -1.66 11.44 -3.17
CA ALA A 182 -0.76 12.01 -4.16
C ALA A 182 -0.38 10.99 -5.25
N TYR A 183 -0.03 9.75 -4.86
CA TYR A 183 0.20 8.66 -5.81
C TYR A 183 -1.02 8.41 -6.71
N ALA A 184 -2.20 8.33 -6.12
CA ALA A 184 -3.43 8.11 -6.86
C ALA A 184 -3.76 9.28 -7.81
N PHE A 185 -3.51 10.52 -7.39
CA PHE A 185 -3.67 11.70 -8.23
C PHE A 185 -2.76 11.63 -9.45
N VAL A 186 -1.45 11.41 -9.23
CA VAL A 186 -0.46 11.31 -10.31
C VAL A 186 -0.88 10.24 -11.33
N ILE A 187 -1.30 9.05 -10.87
CA ILE A 187 -1.78 7.98 -11.74
C ILE A 187 -3.07 8.36 -12.47
N SER A 188 -3.99 9.07 -11.82
CA SER A 188 -5.29 9.44 -12.40
C SER A 188 -5.18 10.49 -13.52
N VAL A 189 -4.17 11.34 -13.43
CA VAL A 189 -3.89 12.39 -14.41
C VAL A 189 -3.15 11.84 -15.64
N MET A 190 -2.49 10.67 -15.52
CA MET A 190 -1.65 10.13 -16.57
C MET A 190 -2.34 9.04 -17.40
N ASP A 191 -2.05 9.08 -18.70
CA ASP A 191 -2.50 8.10 -19.66
C ASP A 191 -1.33 7.49 -20.42
N PHE A 192 -1.03 6.21 -20.14
CA PHE A 192 0.02 5.43 -20.79
C PHE A 192 -0.54 4.20 -21.54
N GLU A 193 -1.85 4.12 -21.75
CA GLU A 193 -2.47 2.93 -22.34
C GLU A 193 -2.03 2.65 -23.78
N HIS A 194 -1.56 3.68 -24.48
CA HIS A 194 -1.04 3.60 -25.85
C HIS A 194 0.42 3.15 -25.95
N LEU A 195 1.13 2.97 -24.83
CA LEU A 195 2.53 2.52 -24.84
C LEU A 195 2.64 0.98 -24.81
N PRO A 196 3.69 0.42 -25.46
CA PRO A 196 4.02 -1.00 -25.31
C PRO A 196 4.28 -1.36 -23.83
N PRO A 197 4.00 -2.63 -23.40
CA PRO A 197 4.02 -3.00 -21.98
C PRO A 197 5.28 -2.58 -21.21
N VAL A 198 6.46 -2.84 -21.75
CA VAL A 198 7.74 -2.49 -21.09
C VAL A 198 7.92 -0.97 -20.97
N ARG A 199 7.64 -0.23 -22.06
CA ARG A 199 7.72 1.24 -22.05
C ARG A 199 6.68 1.86 -21.14
N LYS A 200 5.49 1.25 -21.07
CA LYS A 200 4.41 1.67 -20.17
C LYS A 200 4.88 1.63 -18.72
N VAL A 201 5.41 0.48 -18.25
CA VAL A 201 5.85 0.31 -16.86
C VAL A 201 7.01 1.26 -16.52
N LEU A 202 7.97 1.45 -17.43
CA LEU A 202 9.06 2.41 -17.24
C LEU A 202 8.56 3.86 -17.17
N ALA A 203 7.66 4.23 -18.08
CA ALA A 203 7.09 5.58 -18.10
C ALA A 203 6.23 5.85 -16.84
N GLU A 204 5.45 4.88 -16.40
CA GLU A 204 4.67 4.94 -15.16
C GLU A 204 5.60 5.13 -13.95
N SER A 205 6.61 4.27 -13.78
CA SER A 205 7.56 4.35 -12.66
C SER A 205 8.30 5.69 -12.62
N LEU A 206 8.82 6.13 -13.76
CA LEU A 206 9.55 7.41 -13.85
C LEU A 206 8.63 8.59 -13.53
N THR A 207 7.44 8.59 -14.07
CA THR A 207 6.50 9.70 -13.92
C THR A 207 5.92 9.77 -12.51
N ILE A 208 5.63 8.63 -11.90
CA ILE A 208 5.22 8.55 -10.50
C ILE A 208 6.35 9.08 -9.62
N SER A 209 7.58 8.63 -9.82
CA SER A 209 8.73 9.07 -9.02
C SER A 209 8.97 10.57 -9.13
N LEU A 210 8.92 11.14 -10.35
CA LEU A 210 9.06 12.58 -10.57
C LEU A 210 7.87 13.38 -10.02
N GLY A 211 6.65 12.89 -10.20
CA GLY A 211 5.45 13.55 -9.68
C GLY A 211 5.38 13.55 -8.16
N MET A 212 5.91 12.50 -7.52
CA MET A 212 5.96 12.37 -6.07
C MET A 212 7.16 13.10 -5.44
N LEU A 213 8.20 13.42 -6.22
CA LEU A 213 9.44 13.99 -5.72
C LEU A 213 9.24 15.21 -4.80
N PRO A 214 8.43 16.24 -5.14
CA PRO A 214 8.22 17.40 -4.27
C PRO A 214 7.65 17.03 -2.90
N ILE A 215 6.71 16.09 -2.89
CA ILE A 215 6.03 15.64 -1.68
C ILE A 215 6.98 14.79 -0.82
N LEU A 216 7.75 13.90 -1.46
CA LEU A 216 8.74 13.07 -0.75
C LEU A 216 9.83 13.94 -0.10
N ILE A 217 10.37 14.92 -0.83
CA ILE A 217 11.35 15.84 -0.27
C ILE A 217 10.76 16.66 0.89
N PHE A 218 9.50 17.08 0.78
CA PHE A 218 8.83 17.84 1.85
C PHE A 218 8.67 17.02 3.15
N TYR A 219 8.27 15.74 3.04
CA TYR A 219 8.04 14.90 4.22
C TYR A 219 9.30 14.23 4.76
N PHE A 220 10.21 13.80 3.89
CA PHE A 220 11.38 13.01 4.29
C PHE A 220 12.69 13.79 4.21
N SER A 221 12.71 14.97 3.58
CA SER A 221 13.89 15.83 3.38
C SER A 221 15.03 15.18 2.60
N GLU A 222 14.80 14.00 2.07
CA GLU A 222 15.79 13.20 1.33
C GLU A 222 15.16 12.47 0.15
N PHE A 223 15.98 12.14 -0.83
CA PHE A 223 15.59 11.35 -1.98
C PHE A 223 16.71 10.39 -2.37
N GLN A 224 16.35 9.14 -2.57
CA GLN A 224 17.28 8.11 -3.05
C GLN A 224 17.13 7.94 -4.56
N PRO A 225 18.13 8.37 -5.39
CA PRO A 225 18.01 8.28 -6.86
C PRO A 225 17.85 6.85 -7.37
N TRP A 226 18.46 5.88 -6.69
CA TRP A 226 18.34 4.47 -7.03
C TRP A 226 16.93 3.91 -6.81
N SER A 227 16.10 4.59 -6.02
CA SER A 227 14.72 4.15 -5.72
C SER A 227 13.87 3.98 -6.99
N ILE A 228 14.12 4.76 -8.04
CA ILE A 228 13.38 4.66 -9.31
C ILE A 228 13.63 3.30 -9.96
N LEU A 229 14.90 2.91 -10.10
CA LEU A 229 15.27 1.62 -10.70
C LEU A 229 14.89 0.45 -9.79
N LEU A 230 15.12 0.60 -8.49
CA LEU A 230 14.80 -0.44 -7.49
C LEU A 230 13.31 -0.66 -7.38
N THR A 231 12.49 0.40 -7.39
CA THR A 231 11.03 0.29 -7.42
C THR A 231 10.57 -0.50 -8.65
N PHE A 232 11.13 -0.22 -9.83
CA PHE A 232 10.80 -0.96 -11.03
C PHE A 232 11.14 -2.44 -10.92
N LEU A 233 12.36 -2.77 -10.46
CA LEU A 233 12.80 -4.16 -10.33
C LEU A 233 12.04 -4.92 -9.25
N PHE A 234 11.94 -4.34 -8.06
CA PHE A 234 11.31 -5.00 -6.92
C PHE A 234 9.79 -5.04 -7.04
N SER A 235 9.12 -4.08 -7.70
CA SER A 235 7.67 -4.17 -7.91
C SER A 235 7.30 -5.43 -8.71
N VAL A 236 8.09 -5.79 -9.74
CA VAL A 236 7.88 -7.03 -10.49
C VAL A 236 8.01 -8.26 -9.58
N VAL A 237 9.03 -8.28 -8.71
CA VAL A 237 9.25 -9.40 -7.78
C VAL A 237 8.12 -9.48 -6.76
N PHE A 238 7.72 -8.37 -6.17
CA PHE A 238 6.70 -8.33 -5.12
C PHE A 238 5.30 -8.64 -5.67
N ASP A 239 4.91 -8.01 -6.76
CA ASP A 239 3.52 -8.08 -7.24
C ASP A 239 3.27 -9.32 -8.12
N LEU A 240 4.26 -9.73 -8.91
CA LEU A 240 4.09 -10.85 -9.85
C LEU A 240 4.46 -12.21 -9.26
N PHE A 241 5.42 -12.26 -8.33
CA PHE A 241 5.90 -13.51 -7.76
C PHE A 241 5.55 -13.67 -6.29
N MET A 242 5.93 -12.71 -5.44
CA MET A 242 5.80 -12.88 -4.00
C MET A 242 4.33 -12.88 -3.56
N LEU A 243 3.54 -11.90 -3.98
CA LEU A 243 2.15 -11.77 -3.55
C LEU A 243 1.30 -13.00 -3.96
N PRO A 244 1.36 -13.51 -5.22
CA PRO A 244 0.69 -14.73 -5.59
C PRO A 244 1.20 -15.97 -4.83
N ALA A 245 2.53 -16.11 -4.68
CA ALA A 245 3.11 -17.24 -3.97
C ALA A 245 2.68 -17.27 -2.50
N LEU A 246 2.79 -16.15 -1.78
CA LEU A 246 2.38 -16.03 -0.38
C LEU A 246 0.89 -16.26 -0.19
N THR A 247 0.06 -15.73 -1.10
CA THR A 247 -1.40 -15.97 -1.09
C THR A 247 -1.71 -17.46 -1.24
N PHE A 248 -1.05 -18.11 -2.19
CA PHE A 248 -1.24 -19.55 -2.45
C PHE A 248 -0.76 -20.40 -1.27
N ILE A 249 0.44 -20.13 -0.73
CA ILE A 249 1.00 -20.83 0.43
C ILE A 249 0.10 -20.63 1.65
N PHE A 250 -0.38 -19.42 1.90
CA PHE A 250 -1.28 -19.15 3.01
C PHE A 250 -2.62 -19.89 2.85
N ALA A 251 -3.20 -19.88 1.65
CA ALA A 251 -4.45 -20.59 1.38
C ALA A 251 -4.33 -22.12 1.53
N LEU A 252 -3.17 -22.69 1.15
CA LEU A 252 -2.91 -24.12 1.29
C LEU A 252 -2.43 -24.53 2.69
N SER A 253 -2.02 -23.61 3.53
CA SER A 253 -1.38 -23.89 4.81
C SER A 253 -2.17 -24.78 5.77
N PRO A 254 -3.53 -24.80 5.77
CA PRO A 254 -4.27 -25.75 6.59
C PRO A 254 -4.10 -27.22 6.16
N LEU A 255 -3.74 -27.46 4.89
CA LEU A 255 -3.54 -28.78 4.31
C LEU A 255 -2.06 -29.16 4.22
N LEU A 256 -1.22 -28.22 3.83
CA LEU A 256 0.21 -28.43 3.57
C LEU A 256 1.03 -27.23 3.99
N LYS A 257 1.97 -27.43 4.93
CA LYS A 257 2.90 -26.37 5.35
C LYS A 257 4.11 -26.35 4.43
N ILE A 258 4.13 -25.37 3.52
CA ILE A 258 5.23 -25.17 2.57
C ILE A 258 6.20 -24.14 3.17
N THR A 259 7.21 -24.63 3.90
CA THR A 259 8.23 -23.79 4.56
C THR A 259 9.54 -23.70 3.78
N GLN A 260 9.79 -24.64 2.86
CA GLN A 260 11.03 -24.70 2.05
C GLN A 260 11.23 -23.44 1.19
N VAL A 261 10.15 -22.77 0.80
CA VAL A 261 10.19 -21.51 0.05
C VAL A 261 10.83 -20.37 0.84
N ASN A 262 11.03 -20.52 2.16
CA ASN A 262 11.71 -19.52 3.01
C ASN A 262 13.10 -19.12 2.46
N VAL A 263 13.83 -20.08 1.87
CA VAL A 263 15.15 -19.80 1.26
C VAL A 263 15.08 -18.68 0.20
N LEU A 264 13.98 -18.56 -0.56
CA LEU A 264 13.81 -17.47 -1.53
C LEU A 264 13.70 -16.11 -0.84
N PHE A 265 13.07 -16.05 0.33
CA PHE A 265 12.96 -14.81 1.10
C PHE A 265 14.29 -14.44 1.76
N GLU A 266 15.05 -15.42 2.23
CA GLU A 266 16.43 -15.22 2.73
C GLU A 266 17.36 -14.68 1.62
N LEU A 267 17.25 -15.25 0.42
CA LEU A 267 18.00 -14.76 -0.76
C LEU A 267 17.58 -13.33 -1.13
N LEU A 268 16.29 -13.02 -1.07
CA LEU A 268 15.78 -11.67 -1.31
C LEU A 268 16.32 -10.67 -0.29
N GLU A 269 16.29 -11.00 1.01
CA GLU A 269 16.90 -10.14 2.03
C GLU A 269 18.40 -9.96 1.81
N GLY A 270 19.11 -11.03 1.45
CA GLY A 270 20.52 -10.96 1.09
C GLY A 270 20.75 -10.00 -0.08
N LEU A 271 19.92 -10.07 -1.12
CA LEU A 271 19.98 -9.15 -2.26
C LEU A 271 19.73 -7.71 -1.86
N ILE A 272 18.75 -7.47 -0.98
CA ILE A 272 18.42 -6.12 -0.47
C ILE A 272 19.57 -5.56 0.35
N ARG A 273 20.15 -6.35 1.27
CA ARG A 273 21.34 -5.97 2.07
C ARG A 273 22.53 -5.66 1.16
N TRP A 274 22.78 -6.48 0.15
CA TRP A 274 23.81 -6.24 -0.84
C TRP A 274 23.56 -4.95 -1.64
N THR A 275 22.32 -4.73 -2.11
CA THR A 275 21.94 -3.51 -2.81
C THR A 275 22.15 -2.28 -1.93
N ALA A 276 21.77 -2.36 -0.65
CA ALA A 276 21.97 -1.28 0.31
C ALA A 276 23.44 -0.97 0.56
N SER A 277 24.31 -1.99 0.54
CA SER A 277 25.77 -1.80 0.71
C SER A 277 26.43 -1.07 -0.46
N ILE A 278 25.88 -1.23 -1.68
CA ILE A 278 26.42 -0.59 -2.91
C ILE A 278 25.73 0.75 -3.18
N SER A 279 24.49 0.90 -2.70
CA SER A 279 23.71 2.10 -2.94
C SER A 279 24.41 3.34 -2.38
N SER A 280 24.49 4.39 -3.19
CA SER A 280 24.96 5.69 -2.73
C SER A 280 24.07 6.23 -1.62
N ARG A 281 24.61 7.11 -0.78
CA ARG A 281 23.81 7.78 0.26
C ARG A 281 22.67 8.58 -0.39
N PRO A 282 21.51 8.68 0.26
CA PRO A 282 20.42 9.50 -0.24
C PRO A 282 20.86 10.95 -0.38
N VAL A 283 20.32 11.64 -1.38
CA VAL A 283 20.53 13.07 -1.55
C VAL A 283 19.67 13.80 -0.54
N VAL A 284 20.29 14.51 0.38
CA VAL A 284 19.61 15.29 1.41
C VAL A 284 19.35 16.70 0.88
N PHE A 285 18.09 17.07 0.74
CA PHE A 285 17.67 18.39 0.24
C PHE A 285 17.44 19.41 1.36
N GLY A 286 17.43 18.98 2.62
CA GLY A 286 16.97 19.78 3.76
C GLY A 286 15.43 19.87 3.80
N GLN A 287 14.91 20.77 4.63
CA GLN A 287 13.45 20.99 4.74
C GLN A 287 13.00 22.09 3.78
N PRO A 288 12.37 21.76 2.63
CA PRO A 288 11.84 22.77 1.71
C PRO A 288 10.65 23.50 2.36
N SER A 289 10.47 24.77 2.04
CA SER A 289 9.29 25.49 2.45
C SER A 289 8.04 24.96 1.73
N ILE A 290 6.87 25.11 2.36
CA ILE A 290 5.59 24.72 1.73
C ILE A 290 5.35 25.43 0.39
N TRP A 291 5.83 26.67 0.27
CA TRP A 291 5.73 27.45 -0.97
C TRP A 291 6.57 26.87 -2.10
N MET A 292 7.73 26.33 -1.79
CA MET A 292 8.58 25.65 -2.77
C MET A 292 7.93 24.34 -3.24
N MET A 293 7.34 23.57 -2.34
CA MET A 293 6.56 22.37 -2.69
C MET A 293 5.38 22.71 -3.58
N LEU A 294 4.58 23.73 -3.22
CA LEU A 294 3.43 24.17 -4.02
C LEU A 294 3.87 24.68 -5.40
N GLY A 295 4.97 25.44 -5.48
CA GLY A 295 5.55 25.92 -6.74
C GLY A 295 5.93 24.76 -7.66
N LEU A 296 6.57 23.72 -7.13
CA LEU A 296 6.93 22.51 -7.89
C LEU A 296 5.69 21.76 -8.37
N LEU A 297 4.67 21.59 -7.53
CA LEU A 297 3.42 20.93 -7.90
C LEU A 297 2.67 21.70 -9.00
N ILE A 298 2.60 23.03 -8.89
CA ILE A 298 1.99 23.90 -9.92
C ILE A 298 2.76 23.75 -11.23
N THR A 299 4.10 23.80 -11.18
CA THR A 299 4.94 23.65 -12.37
C THR A 299 4.71 22.31 -13.07
N LEU A 300 4.63 21.20 -12.29
CA LEU A 300 4.31 19.88 -12.83
C LEU A 300 2.91 19.83 -13.45
N GLY A 301 1.92 20.47 -12.81
CA GLY A 301 0.55 20.58 -13.33
C GLY A 301 0.50 21.36 -14.65
N LEU A 302 1.20 22.50 -14.75
CA LEU A 302 1.29 23.30 -15.98
C LEU A 302 2.02 22.55 -17.11
N LEU A 303 3.10 21.85 -16.80
CA LEU A 303 3.81 21.01 -17.79
C LEU A 303 2.93 19.87 -18.30
N TYR A 304 2.11 19.29 -17.41
CA TYR A 304 1.14 18.29 -17.80
C TYR A 304 0.06 18.85 -18.74
N ASP A 305 -0.55 19.99 -18.39
CA ASP A 305 -1.58 20.63 -19.20
C ASP A 305 -1.05 21.02 -20.58
N PHE A 306 0.14 21.60 -20.64
CA PHE A 306 0.82 21.94 -21.90
C PHE A 306 1.08 20.71 -22.80
N ARG A 307 1.44 19.56 -22.20
CA ARG A 307 1.60 18.30 -22.95
C ARG A 307 0.27 17.73 -23.41
N SER A 308 -0.78 17.83 -22.58
CA SER A 308 -2.13 17.38 -22.92
C SER A 308 -2.70 18.15 -24.11
N GLN A 309 -2.54 19.46 -24.13
CA GLN A 309 -3.00 20.30 -25.24
C GLN A 309 -2.28 20.01 -26.56
N LYS A 310 -0.96 19.69 -26.51
CA LYS A 310 -0.21 19.28 -27.73
C LYS A 310 -0.61 17.92 -28.30
N LYS A 311 -1.32 17.07 -27.56
CA LYS A 311 -1.85 15.80 -28.07
C LYS A 311 -3.21 15.95 -28.75
N VAL A 312 -3.89 17.08 -28.56
CA VAL A 312 -5.21 17.38 -29.14
C VAL A 312 -5.07 18.14 -30.45
N LEU A 313 -3.92 18.74 -30.73
CA LEU A 313 -3.51 19.34 -32.01
C LEU A 313 -2.70 18.37 -32.85
#